data_562b32d9ab228727e0f94f37a41566e9
#
_entry.id   562b32d9ab228727e0f94f37a41566e9
#
_cell.length_a   1.000
_cell.length_b   1.000
_cell.length_c   1.000
_cell.angle_alpha   90.00
_cell.angle_beta   90.00
_cell.angle_gamma   90.00
#
_symmetry.space_group_name_H-M   'P 1'
#
loop_
_entity.id
_entity.type
_entity.pdbx_description
1 polymer ?
#
loop_
_entity_poly.entity_id
_entity_poly.type
_entity_poly.pdbx_seq_one_letter_code
_entity_poly.pdbx_strand_id
1 'polypeptide(L)'
;MAASLGLPQEVMEQQLGTLSCGQRRRIELARILFSNADTLILDEPTNHLDADSIEWLRGYLKKYEGGFLVISHSTELLDEVVNKVWHLDAQLGQIDMYSLGWKAYLHQRVVDEERRRREREVAEKKADRLMKQGIRLHAKATKAVAAQNMMRRAEKLLENTSEAQKAEKVA
;
A
#
# COMPACT_ATOMS: atom_id res chain seq x y z
N MET A 1 28.04 18.07 1.23
CA MET A 1 26.71 17.54 1.56
C MET A 1 25.57 18.32 0.90
N ALA A 2 25.41 19.63 1.15
CA ALA A 2 24.40 20.43 0.39
C ALA A 2 24.63 20.43 -1.13
N ALA A 3 25.88 20.43 -1.56
CA ALA A 3 26.26 20.31 -2.97
C ALA A 3 25.75 18.99 -3.61
N SER A 4 25.66 17.90 -2.86
CA SER A 4 25.16 16.60 -3.35
C SER A 4 23.64 16.60 -3.62
N LEU A 5 22.93 17.61 -3.13
CA LEU A 5 21.51 17.86 -3.44
C LEU A 5 21.34 18.98 -4.49
N GLY A 6 22.40 19.30 -5.24
CA GLY A 6 22.37 20.34 -6.25
C GLY A 6 22.13 21.75 -5.66
N LEU A 7 22.54 21.99 -4.41
CA LEU A 7 22.44 23.27 -3.74
C LEU A 7 23.83 23.95 -3.76
N PRO A 8 24.06 24.97 -4.60
CA PRO A 8 25.27 25.75 -4.58
C PRO A 8 25.39 26.53 -3.27
N GLN A 9 26.61 26.85 -2.87
CA GLN A 9 26.89 27.49 -1.58
C GLN A 9 26.20 28.86 -1.44
N GLU A 10 26.07 29.59 -2.54
CA GLU A 10 25.39 30.87 -2.59
C GLU A 10 23.92 30.79 -2.20
N VAL A 11 23.26 29.67 -2.48
CA VAL A 11 21.86 29.39 -2.10
C VAL A 11 21.71 29.18 -0.60
N MET A 12 22.73 28.64 0.05
CA MET A 12 22.72 28.38 1.49
C MET A 12 22.77 29.66 2.33
N GLU A 13 23.26 30.77 1.75
CA GLU A 13 23.36 32.07 2.41
C GLU A 13 22.14 32.97 2.14
N GLN A 14 21.22 32.56 1.27
CA GLN A 14 20.03 33.30 0.93
C GLN A 14 18.90 33.12 1.93
N GLN A 15 18.03 34.12 2.04
CA GLN A 15 16.81 33.99 2.83
C GLN A 15 15.85 32.99 2.19
N LEU A 16 15.21 32.14 2.98
CA LEU A 16 14.26 31.11 2.52
C LEU A 16 13.15 31.68 1.61
N GLY A 17 12.74 32.94 1.84
CA GLY A 17 11.71 33.60 1.06
C GLY A 17 12.09 33.93 -0.39
N THR A 18 13.41 34.02 -0.68
CA THR A 18 13.93 34.37 -2.02
C THR A 18 14.23 33.15 -2.87
N LEU A 19 14.16 31.94 -2.28
CA LEU A 19 14.47 30.70 -2.96
C LEU A 19 13.33 30.22 -3.86
N SER A 20 13.68 29.57 -4.96
CA SER A 20 12.71 28.85 -5.78
C SER A 20 12.05 27.72 -4.98
N CYS A 21 10.86 27.27 -5.42
CA CYS A 21 10.14 26.18 -4.78
C CYS A 21 11.00 24.90 -4.70
N GLY A 22 11.72 24.54 -5.77
CA GLY A 22 12.60 23.39 -5.81
C GLY A 22 13.82 23.52 -4.88
N GLN A 23 14.43 24.70 -4.79
CA GLN A 23 15.54 24.95 -3.86
C GLN A 23 15.07 24.84 -2.41
N ARG A 24 13.91 25.39 -2.08
CA ARG A 24 13.32 25.31 -0.74
C ARG A 24 13.06 23.85 -0.33
N ARG A 25 12.45 23.06 -1.23
CA ARG A 25 12.20 21.61 -1.00
C ARG A 25 13.51 20.85 -0.73
N ARG A 26 14.56 21.12 -1.52
CA ARG A 26 15.87 20.47 -1.34
C ARG A 26 16.52 20.85 -0.01
N ILE A 27 16.40 22.09 0.42
CA ILE A 27 16.90 22.54 1.73
C ILE A 27 16.12 21.86 2.87
N GLU A 28 14.80 21.78 2.77
CA GLU A 28 13.99 21.08 3.76
C GLU A 28 14.37 19.59 3.85
N LEU A 29 14.55 18.93 2.71
CA LEU A 29 15.01 17.56 2.66
C LEU A 29 16.39 17.41 3.32
N ALA A 30 17.36 18.28 2.99
CA ALA A 30 18.66 18.30 3.65
C ALA A 30 18.52 18.44 5.17
N ARG A 31 17.71 19.37 5.64
CA ARG A 31 17.48 19.59 7.07
C ARG A 31 16.92 18.34 7.77
N ILE A 32 15.97 17.65 7.14
CA ILE A 32 15.38 16.42 7.68
C ILE A 32 16.40 15.30 7.71
N LEU A 33 17.13 15.07 6.62
CA LEU A 33 18.13 14.00 6.54
C LEU A 33 19.28 14.18 7.53
N PHE A 34 19.62 15.41 7.86
CA PHE A 34 20.72 15.73 8.80
C PHE A 34 20.24 16.05 10.22
N SER A 35 18.98 15.78 10.54
CA SER A 35 18.43 16.05 11.89
C SER A 35 18.82 15.04 12.95
N ASN A 36 19.56 13.98 12.60
CA ASN A 36 19.87 12.85 13.50
C ASN A 36 18.62 12.20 14.12
N ALA A 37 17.53 12.16 13.38
CA ALA A 37 16.28 11.56 13.86
C ALA A 37 16.38 10.03 13.86
N ASP A 38 15.81 9.37 14.84
CA ASP A 38 15.72 7.90 14.89
C ASP A 38 14.84 7.33 13.77
N THR A 39 13.87 8.12 13.32
CA THR A 39 12.94 7.72 12.26
C THR A 39 12.65 8.89 11.32
N LEU A 40 12.72 8.64 10.02
CA LEU A 40 12.37 9.60 8.97
C LEU A 40 11.01 9.26 8.36
N ILE A 41 10.21 10.29 8.09
CA ILE A 41 8.98 10.18 7.30
C ILE A 41 9.16 11.07 6.07
N LEU A 42 9.19 10.43 4.89
CA LEU A 42 9.47 11.08 3.61
C LEU A 42 8.26 10.91 2.68
N ASP A 43 7.68 12.04 2.27
CA ASP A 43 6.58 12.07 1.31
C ASP A 43 7.09 12.63 -0.01
N GLU A 44 7.09 11.77 -1.06
CA GLU A 44 7.59 12.06 -2.40
C GLU A 44 8.96 12.77 -2.41
N PRO A 45 9.99 12.21 -1.76
CA PRO A 45 11.27 12.90 -1.55
C PRO A 45 12.07 13.10 -2.84
N THR A 46 11.71 12.40 -3.93
CA THR A 46 12.35 12.54 -5.24
C THR A 46 11.79 13.71 -6.07
N ASN A 47 10.67 14.29 -5.67
CA ASN A 47 10.09 15.41 -6.40
C ASN A 47 11.02 16.62 -6.39
N HIS A 48 11.22 17.20 -7.57
CA HIS A 48 12.10 18.36 -7.80
C HIS A 48 13.61 18.09 -7.60
N LEU A 49 14.02 16.82 -7.55
CA LEU A 49 15.42 16.43 -7.59
C LEU A 49 15.85 16.09 -9.01
N ASP A 50 17.09 16.40 -9.34
CA ASP A 50 17.77 15.91 -10.52
C ASP A 50 18.29 14.47 -10.31
N ALA A 51 18.76 13.82 -11.38
CA ALA A 51 19.19 12.42 -11.35
C ALA A 51 20.31 12.19 -10.34
N ASP A 52 21.28 13.09 -10.25
CA ASP A 52 22.42 12.97 -9.33
C ASP A 52 21.97 13.07 -7.88
N SER A 53 21.04 13.98 -7.59
CA SER A 53 20.44 14.13 -6.26
C SER A 53 19.61 12.92 -5.84
N ILE A 54 18.89 12.29 -6.78
CA ILE A 54 18.13 11.04 -6.54
C ILE A 54 19.09 9.89 -6.23
N GLU A 55 20.16 9.75 -6.99
CA GLU A 55 21.17 8.72 -6.74
C GLU A 55 21.85 8.90 -5.38
N TRP A 56 22.20 10.14 -5.04
CA TRP A 56 22.73 10.47 -3.73
C TRP A 56 21.75 10.12 -2.61
N LEU A 57 20.46 10.48 -2.75
CA LEU A 57 19.41 10.16 -1.77
C LEU A 57 19.28 8.65 -1.57
N ARG A 58 19.27 7.87 -2.64
CA ARG A 58 19.28 6.39 -2.57
C ARG A 58 20.47 5.87 -1.76
N GLY A 59 21.66 6.36 -2.09
CA GLY A 59 22.89 5.99 -1.38
C GLY A 59 22.87 6.36 0.11
N TYR A 60 22.24 7.49 0.44
CA TYR A 60 22.06 7.93 1.83
C TYR A 60 21.09 7.01 2.58
N LEU A 61 19.89 6.77 2.02
CA LEU A 61 18.87 5.94 2.68
C LEU A 61 19.32 4.49 2.87
N LYS A 62 20.10 3.93 1.94
CA LYS A 62 20.68 2.59 2.10
C LYS A 62 21.64 2.47 3.30
N LYS A 63 22.28 3.55 3.68
CA LYS A 63 23.24 3.60 4.79
C LYS A 63 22.63 4.16 6.07
N TYR A 64 21.37 4.54 6.04
CA TYR A 64 20.70 5.13 7.19
C TYR A 64 20.48 4.07 8.26
N GLU A 65 21.02 4.30 9.45
CA GLU A 65 20.96 3.34 10.57
C GLU A 65 19.60 3.37 11.30
N GLY A 66 18.87 4.47 11.18
CA GLY A 66 17.51 4.61 11.73
C GLY A 66 16.43 3.97 10.86
N GLY A 67 15.20 4.00 11.33
CA GLY A 67 14.03 3.63 10.54
C GLY A 67 13.61 4.73 9.57
N PHE A 68 12.97 4.35 8.45
CA PHE A 68 12.29 5.35 7.62
C PHE A 68 11.01 4.79 7.00
N LEU A 69 10.04 5.68 6.83
CA LEU A 69 8.83 5.48 6.06
C LEU A 69 8.89 6.39 4.84
N VAL A 70 8.74 5.81 3.65
CA VAL A 70 8.78 6.59 2.40
C VAL A 70 7.50 6.34 1.60
N ILE A 71 6.88 7.41 1.14
CA ILE A 71 5.81 7.40 0.15
C ILE A 71 6.43 7.91 -1.14
N SER A 72 6.39 7.12 -2.22
CA SER A 72 6.97 7.52 -3.50
C SER A 72 6.34 6.80 -4.68
N HIS A 73 6.30 7.47 -5.82
CA HIS A 73 6.01 6.89 -7.13
C HIS A 73 7.27 6.38 -7.86
N SER A 74 8.48 6.68 -7.35
CA SER A 74 9.73 6.20 -7.93
C SER A 74 9.96 4.73 -7.59
N THR A 75 9.63 3.85 -8.54
CA THR A 75 9.84 2.40 -8.40
C THR A 75 11.31 2.05 -8.22
N GLU A 76 12.23 2.83 -8.82
CA GLU A 76 13.66 2.66 -8.69
C GLU A 76 14.14 2.92 -7.26
N LEU A 77 13.65 4.01 -6.63
CA LEU A 77 13.95 4.31 -5.24
C LEU A 77 13.44 3.19 -4.33
N LEU A 78 12.16 2.82 -4.48
CA LEU A 78 11.52 1.81 -3.63
C LEU A 78 12.22 0.45 -3.73
N ASP A 79 12.59 0.02 -4.94
CA ASP A 79 13.25 -1.27 -5.16
C ASP A 79 14.59 -1.39 -4.43
N GLU A 80 15.29 -0.27 -4.30
CA GLU A 80 16.64 -0.27 -3.74
C GLU A 80 16.69 -0.03 -2.22
N VAL A 81 15.69 0.66 -1.66
CA VAL A 81 15.79 1.12 -0.27
C VAL A 81 14.78 0.48 0.66
N VAL A 82 13.67 -0.10 0.16
CA VAL A 82 12.63 -0.65 1.05
C VAL A 82 12.77 -2.15 1.25
N ASN A 83 12.50 -2.60 2.47
CA ASN A 83 12.44 -4.01 2.85
C ASN A 83 11.06 -4.45 3.35
N LYS A 84 10.14 -3.51 3.51
CA LYS A 84 8.75 -3.72 3.88
C LYS A 84 7.87 -2.77 3.08
N VAL A 85 6.67 -3.22 2.72
CA VAL A 85 5.69 -2.41 2.00
C VAL A 85 4.36 -2.41 2.75
N TRP A 86 3.82 -1.24 2.96
CA TRP A 86 2.48 -1.05 3.47
C TRP A 86 1.57 -0.61 2.33
N HIS A 87 0.64 -1.47 1.96
CA HIS A 87 -0.33 -1.18 0.91
C HIS A 87 -1.64 -0.73 1.52
N LEU A 88 -2.00 0.52 1.28
CA LEU A 88 -3.28 1.07 1.69
C LEU A 88 -4.35 0.73 0.65
N ASP A 89 -5.31 -0.12 1.03
CA ASP A 89 -6.50 -0.38 0.22
C ASP A 89 -7.56 0.68 0.53
N ALA A 90 -7.72 1.64 -0.36
CA ALA A 90 -8.66 2.76 -0.18
C ALA A 90 -10.13 2.32 -0.16
N GLN A 91 -10.48 1.19 -0.80
CA GLN A 91 -11.86 0.69 -0.84
C GLN A 91 -12.26 0.03 0.49
N LEU A 92 -11.32 -0.67 1.10
CA LEU A 92 -11.56 -1.39 2.35
C LEU A 92 -11.11 -0.59 3.58
N GLY A 93 -10.39 0.52 3.40
CA GLY A 93 -9.84 1.32 4.50
C GLY A 93 -8.85 0.54 5.36
N GLN A 94 -8.11 -0.39 4.77
CA GLN A 94 -7.21 -1.31 5.46
C GLN A 94 -5.79 -1.20 4.93
N ILE A 95 -4.81 -1.54 5.78
CA ILE A 95 -3.39 -1.57 5.42
C ILE A 95 -2.94 -3.03 5.39
N ASP A 96 -2.50 -3.49 4.22
CA ASP A 96 -1.83 -4.78 4.06
C ASP A 96 -0.32 -4.58 4.25
N MET A 97 0.28 -5.30 5.20
CA MET A 97 1.72 -5.22 5.46
C MET A 97 2.45 -6.40 4.83
N TYR A 98 3.45 -6.10 4.01
CA TYR A 98 4.31 -7.09 3.37
C TYR A 98 5.74 -6.91 3.87
N SER A 99 6.31 -7.95 4.52
CA SER A 99 7.72 -7.99 4.90
C SER A 99 8.59 -8.43 3.72
N LEU A 100 8.47 -7.71 2.60
CA LEU A 100 9.09 -7.99 1.32
C LEU A 100 9.65 -6.69 0.72
N GLY A 101 10.74 -6.79 -0.05
CA GLY A 101 11.19 -5.69 -0.90
C GLY A 101 10.21 -5.44 -2.06
N TRP A 102 10.35 -4.29 -2.73
CA TRP A 102 9.38 -3.77 -3.70
C TRP A 102 9.02 -4.77 -4.81
N LYS A 103 9.99 -5.36 -5.50
CA LYS A 103 9.74 -6.33 -6.58
C LYS A 103 9.00 -7.58 -6.10
N ALA A 104 9.43 -8.13 -4.97
CA ALA A 104 8.79 -9.31 -4.39
C ALA A 104 7.35 -9.01 -3.95
N TYR A 105 7.11 -7.81 -3.39
CA TYR A 105 5.77 -7.33 -3.07
C TYR A 105 4.87 -7.25 -4.31
N LEU A 106 5.35 -6.66 -5.42
CA LEU A 106 4.56 -6.56 -6.64
C LEU A 106 4.13 -7.95 -7.17
N HIS A 107 5.04 -8.91 -7.15
CA HIS A 107 4.73 -10.29 -7.54
C HIS A 107 3.71 -10.93 -6.58
N GLN A 108 3.92 -10.81 -5.28
CA GLN A 108 3.03 -11.37 -4.26
C GLN A 108 1.62 -10.77 -4.37
N ARG A 109 1.51 -9.47 -4.61
CA ARG A 109 0.23 -8.79 -4.79
C ARG A 109 -0.58 -9.37 -5.94
N VAL A 110 0.05 -9.65 -7.09
CA VAL A 110 -0.64 -10.27 -8.24
C VAL A 110 -1.20 -11.64 -7.85
N VAL A 111 -0.40 -12.46 -7.16
CA VAL A 111 -0.82 -13.79 -6.69
C VAL A 111 -2.00 -13.69 -5.71
N ASP A 112 -1.94 -12.75 -4.78
CA ASP A 112 -3.00 -12.53 -3.80
C ASP A 112 -4.29 -12.03 -4.44
N GLU A 113 -4.21 -11.12 -5.40
CA GLU A 113 -5.38 -10.64 -6.16
C GLU A 113 -6.04 -11.76 -6.96
N GLU A 114 -5.25 -12.63 -7.62
CA GLU A 114 -5.79 -13.79 -8.32
C GLU A 114 -6.45 -14.80 -7.39
N ARG A 115 -5.82 -15.07 -6.24
CA ARG A 115 -6.40 -15.95 -5.20
C ARG A 115 -7.73 -15.40 -4.73
N ARG A 116 -7.79 -14.13 -4.34
CA ARG A 116 -9.02 -13.45 -3.89
C ARG A 116 -10.12 -13.48 -4.95
N ARG A 117 -9.75 -13.29 -6.22
CA ARG A 117 -10.71 -13.38 -7.33
C ARG A 117 -11.31 -14.77 -7.44
N ARG A 118 -10.47 -15.83 -7.40
CA ARG A 118 -10.92 -17.22 -7.47
C ARG A 118 -11.84 -17.59 -6.29
N GLU A 119 -11.48 -17.16 -5.10
CA GLU A 119 -12.28 -17.39 -3.89
C GLU A 119 -13.67 -16.73 -3.99
N ARG A 120 -13.75 -15.49 -4.50
CA ARG A 120 -15.03 -14.81 -4.78
C ARG A 120 -15.87 -15.58 -5.79
N GLU A 121 -15.29 -15.97 -6.92
CA GLU A 121 -16.01 -16.74 -7.94
C GLU A 121 -16.58 -18.05 -7.40
N VAL A 122 -15.83 -18.75 -6.56
CA VAL A 122 -16.26 -19.99 -5.92
C VAL A 122 -17.40 -19.71 -4.92
N ALA A 123 -17.26 -18.67 -4.10
CA ALA A 123 -18.30 -18.29 -3.13
C ALA A 123 -19.59 -17.84 -3.83
N GLU A 124 -19.50 -17.03 -4.87
CA GLU A 124 -20.65 -16.58 -5.67
C GLU A 124 -21.36 -17.77 -6.33
N LYS A 125 -20.63 -18.69 -6.97
CA LYS A 125 -21.20 -19.90 -7.57
C LYS A 125 -21.90 -20.78 -6.53
N LYS A 126 -21.33 -20.87 -5.33
CA LYS A 126 -21.92 -21.65 -4.24
C LYS A 126 -23.18 -20.98 -3.68
N ALA A 127 -23.14 -19.66 -3.51
CA ALA A 127 -24.28 -18.87 -3.08
C ALA A 127 -25.44 -18.93 -4.10
N ASP A 128 -25.15 -18.81 -5.39
CA ASP A 128 -26.14 -18.91 -6.47
C ASP A 128 -26.82 -20.31 -6.50
N ARG A 129 -26.04 -21.37 -6.31
CA ARG A 129 -26.59 -22.74 -6.20
C ARG A 129 -27.55 -22.88 -5.01
N LEU A 130 -27.15 -22.37 -3.84
CA LEU A 130 -27.99 -22.41 -2.64
C LEU A 130 -29.26 -21.60 -2.80
N MET A 131 -29.16 -20.41 -3.43
CA MET A 131 -30.29 -19.55 -3.72
C MET A 131 -31.28 -20.25 -4.65
N LYS A 132 -30.80 -20.83 -5.77
CA LYS A 132 -31.63 -21.60 -6.71
C LYS A 132 -32.32 -22.81 -6.06
N GLN A 133 -31.62 -23.52 -5.19
CA GLN A 133 -32.19 -24.60 -4.40
C GLN A 133 -33.24 -24.08 -3.41
N GLY A 134 -33.00 -22.98 -2.73
CA GLY A 134 -33.91 -22.32 -1.81
C GLY A 134 -35.23 -21.93 -2.52
N ILE A 135 -35.13 -21.29 -3.68
CA ILE A 135 -36.29 -20.89 -4.47
C ILE A 135 -37.15 -22.12 -4.90
N ARG A 136 -36.49 -23.20 -5.37
CA ARG A 136 -37.20 -24.45 -5.75
C ARG A 136 -37.92 -25.10 -4.56
N LEU A 137 -37.34 -25.03 -3.35
CA LEU A 137 -37.94 -25.59 -2.14
C LEU A 137 -39.07 -24.71 -1.61
N HIS A 138 -38.95 -23.39 -1.75
CA HIS A 138 -39.99 -22.44 -1.33
C HIS A 138 -41.30 -22.61 -2.11
N ALA A 139 -41.21 -23.02 -3.37
CA ALA A 139 -42.37 -23.34 -4.22
C ALA A 139 -43.18 -24.56 -3.70
N LYS A 140 -42.65 -25.35 -2.76
CA LYS A 140 -43.36 -26.45 -2.10
C LYS A 140 -43.62 -26.04 -0.65
N ALA A 141 -44.88 -25.72 -0.34
CA ALA A 141 -45.35 -25.16 0.94
C ALA A 141 -44.84 -25.91 2.21
N THR A 142 -44.56 -27.21 2.12
CA THR A 142 -44.08 -28.07 3.22
C THR A 142 -42.58 -27.89 3.55
N LYS A 143 -41.83 -27.09 2.78
CA LYS A 143 -40.38 -26.95 2.94
C LYS A 143 -39.89 -25.48 3.09
N ALA A 144 -40.78 -24.56 3.42
CA ALA A 144 -40.51 -23.14 3.54
C ALA A 144 -39.34 -22.82 4.52
N VAL A 145 -39.31 -23.52 5.66
CA VAL A 145 -38.22 -23.33 6.66
C VAL A 145 -36.86 -23.77 6.11
N ALA A 146 -36.83 -24.88 5.37
CA ALA A 146 -35.58 -25.37 4.76
C ALA A 146 -35.09 -24.41 3.66
N ALA A 147 -35.98 -23.83 2.88
CA ALA A 147 -35.68 -22.84 1.86
C ALA A 147 -35.08 -21.55 2.48
N GLN A 148 -35.71 -21.08 3.54
CA GLN A 148 -35.24 -19.90 4.28
C GLN A 148 -33.85 -20.09 4.89
N ASN A 149 -33.58 -21.29 5.43
CA ASN A 149 -32.26 -21.65 5.94
C ASN A 149 -31.20 -21.72 4.84
N MET A 150 -31.53 -22.16 3.63
CA MET A 150 -30.60 -22.17 2.50
C MET A 150 -30.29 -20.77 1.99
N MET A 151 -31.27 -19.89 1.90
CA MET A 151 -31.08 -18.47 1.53
C MET A 151 -30.17 -17.77 2.54
N ARG A 152 -30.44 -17.95 3.83
CA ARG A 152 -29.60 -17.38 4.90
C ARG A 152 -28.16 -17.91 4.90
N ARG A 153 -27.96 -19.18 4.51
CA ARG A 153 -26.61 -19.75 4.33
C ARG A 153 -25.89 -19.16 3.12
N ALA A 154 -26.61 -18.85 2.04
CA ALA A 154 -26.04 -18.21 0.86
C ALA A 154 -25.56 -16.79 1.19
N GLU A 155 -26.41 -15.98 1.85
CA GLU A 155 -26.06 -14.63 2.32
C GLU A 155 -24.83 -14.66 3.25
N LYS A 156 -24.82 -15.55 4.23
CA LYS A 156 -23.70 -15.69 5.16
C LYS A 156 -22.39 -16.13 4.49
N LEU A 157 -22.45 -16.89 3.40
CA LEU A 157 -21.27 -17.27 2.61
C LEU A 157 -20.66 -16.06 1.89
N LEU A 158 -21.48 -15.18 1.34
CA LEU A 158 -21.02 -13.96 0.70
C LEU A 158 -20.44 -12.97 1.72
N GLU A 159 -21.10 -12.83 2.86
CA GLU A 159 -20.67 -11.98 3.97
C GLU A 159 -19.34 -12.46 4.58
N ASN A 160 -19.21 -13.74 4.89
CA ASN A 160 -17.99 -14.32 5.42
C ASN A 160 -16.79 -14.22 4.45
N THR A 161 -17.05 -14.27 3.13
CA THR A 161 -15.98 -14.12 2.14
C THR A 161 -15.46 -12.69 2.12
N SER A 162 -16.31 -11.71 2.39
CA SER A 162 -15.91 -10.31 2.53
C SER A 162 -15.22 -10.04 3.88
N GLU A 163 -15.67 -10.68 4.97
CA GLU A 163 -15.09 -10.53 6.32
C GLU A 163 -13.77 -11.28 6.49
N ALA A 164 -13.63 -12.49 5.93
CA ALA A 164 -12.37 -13.24 5.95
C ALA A 164 -11.25 -12.47 5.24
N GLN A 165 -11.57 -11.77 4.17
CA GLN A 165 -10.64 -10.86 3.50
C GLN A 165 -10.26 -9.65 4.36
N LYS A 166 -11.13 -9.23 5.29
CA LYS A 166 -10.82 -8.17 6.26
C LYS A 166 -9.93 -8.68 7.39
N ALA A 167 -10.14 -9.90 7.88
CA ALA A 167 -9.39 -10.48 9.01
C ALA A 167 -7.99 -10.94 8.63
N GLU A 168 -7.80 -11.51 7.42
CA GLU A 168 -6.49 -11.97 6.92
C GLU A 168 -5.51 -10.81 6.67
N LYS A 169 -6.04 -9.59 6.57
CA LYS A 169 -5.27 -8.36 6.37
C LYS A 169 -4.76 -7.71 7.66
N VAL A 170 -5.26 -8.13 8.81
CA VAL A 170 -4.92 -7.55 10.14
C VAL A 170 -3.90 -8.42 10.91
N ALA A 171 -3.64 -9.65 10.47
CA ALA A 171 -2.68 -10.58 11.06
C ALA A 171 -1.31 -10.49 10.38
#